data_de9da66ba9ea950ef7ef5beeef145536
#
_entry.id   de9da66ba9ea950ef7ef5beeef145536
#
_cell.length_a   1.000
_cell.length_b   1.000
_cell.length_c   1.000
_cell.angle_alpha   90.00
_cell.angle_beta   90.00
_cell.angle_gamma   90.00
#
_symmetry.space_group_name_H-M   'P 1'
#
loop_
_entity.id
_entity.type
_entity.pdbx_description
1 polymer ?
#
loop_
_entity_poly.entity_id
_entity_poly.type
_entity_poly.pdbx_seq_one_letter_code
_entity_poly.pdbx_strand_id
1 'polypeptide(L)'
;VVALGSKRPPLALTTVLERDDVAGFGSLSTEPAAAASARRSHGEVLSAISDGMVALLKEFYGHGPTRAKSYYADDLVVCVLRGGFSRVEQTLLDGGRGPAVIQQRMEFQDVMRHRFENVIETATGRRVIGFMSGNQQDPDLMCEVFILAPTDLLDGDELSADALGA
;
A
#
# COMPACT_ATOMS: atom_id res chain seq x y z
N VAL A 1 12.10 -23.79 -40.24
CA VAL A 1 11.06 -23.90 -41.29
C VAL A 1 9.81 -24.50 -40.67
N VAL A 2 8.62 -23.91 -41.03
CA VAL A 2 7.21 -24.29 -40.73
C VAL A 2 6.69 -23.56 -39.49
N ALA A 3 5.98 -22.51 -39.60
CA ALA A 3 4.74 -22.01 -40.22
C ALA A 3 3.49 -22.20 -39.36
N LEU A 4 2.95 -21.06 -38.93
CA LEU A 4 1.56 -20.60 -38.97
C LEU A 4 0.41 -21.50 -38.52
N GLY A 5 -0.41 -20.98 -37.60
CA GLY A 5 -1.73 -21.49 -37.29
C GLY A 5 -2.57 -20.50 -36.51
N SER A 6 -3.02 -19.42 -37.18
CA SER A 6 -4.05 -18.50 -36.74
C SER A 6 -5.42 -19.18 -36.75
N LYS A 7 -6.21 -19.09 -35.66
CA LYS A 7 -7.67 -19.27 -35.71
C LYS A 7 -8.35 -18.35 -34.70
N ARG A 8 -8.99 -17.32 -35.23
CA ARG A 8 -10.07 -16.55 -34.56
C ARG A 8 -11.39 -17.32 -34.77
N PRO A 9 -12.31 -17.39 -33.80
CA PRO A 9 -13.72 -17.69 -34.03
C PRO A 9 -14.54 -16.42 -34.25
N PRO A 10 -15.73 -16.54 -34.88
CA PRO A 10 -16.44 -15.44 -35.52
C PRO A 10 -17.42 -14.72 -34.59
N LEU A 11 -17.73 -13.49 -35.04
CA LEU A 11 -18.80 -12.65 -34.55
C LEU A 11 -20.18 -13.29 -34.81
N ALA A 12 -21.01 -13.35 -33.78
CA ALA A 12 -22.44 -13.62 -33.93
C ALA A 12 -23.23 -12.33 -33.71
N LEU A 13 -23.81 -11.83 -34.79
CA LEU A 13 -24.94 -10.90 -34.80
C LEU A 13 -26.21 -11.65 -34.46
N THR A 14 -27.07 -11.10 -33.62
CA THR A 14 -28.54 -11.36 -33.63
C THR A 14 -29.19 -10.33 -32.73
N THR A 15 -29.82 -9.38 -33.29
CA THR A 15 -31.23 -9.19 -33.70
C THR A 15 -31.99 -8.32 -32.68
N VAL A 16 -32.36 -7.19 -33.18
CA VAL A 16 -33.31 -6.20 -32.68
C VAL A 16 -34.71 -6.84 -32.53
N LEU A 17 -35.37 -6.56 -31.42
CA LEU A 17 -36.84 -6.57 -31.33
C LEU A 17 -37.29 -5.34 -30.57
N GLU A 18 -37.83 -4.39 -31.36
CA GLU A 18 -38.68 -3.31 -30.88
C GLU A 18 -39.98 -3.90 -30.29
N ARG A 19 -40.42 -3.32 -29.20
CA ARG A 19 -41.87 -3.13 -28.94
C ARG A 19 -42.04 -1.91 -28.02
N ASP A 20 -42.82 -1.00 -28.59
CA ASP A 20 -43.45 0.15 -27.94
C ASP A 20 -44.42 -0.30 -26.81
N ASP A 21 -44.53 0.52 -25.81
CA ASP A 21 -45.69 1.29 -25.38
C ASP A 21 -45.82 1.51 -23.88
N VAL A 22 -46.17 2.74 -23.59
CA VAL A 22 -47.04 3.33 -22.56
C VAL A 22 -46.46 3.73 -21.20
N ALA A 23 -46.36 5.06 -21.14
CA ALA A 23 -46.61 6.01 -20.05
C ALA A 23 -46.82 5.48 -18.60
N GLY A 24 -45.95 5.96 -17.74
CA GLY A 24 -46.09 6.01 -16.29
C GLY A 24 -45.21 7.10 -15.72
N PHE A 25 -45.83 8.28 -15.51
CA PHE A 25 -45.22 9.37 -14.78
C PHE A 25 -44.97 8.93 -13.32
N GLY A 26 -43.75 8.47 -13.00
CA GLY A 26 -43.29 8.19 -11.66
C GLY A 26 -42.11 9.12 -11.33
N SER A 27 -42.37 10.01 -10.40
CA SER A 27 -41.38 10.91 -9.79
C SER A 27 -40.06 10.22 -9.50
N LEU A 28 -39.03 10.47 -10.29
CA LEU A 28 -37.66 10.10 -9.99
C LEU A 28 -37.13 11.07 -8.93
N SER A 29 -37.30 10.68 -7.68
CA SER A 29 -36.45 11.19 -6.61
C SER A 29 -35.03 10.69 -6.88
N THR A 30 -34.24 11.56 -7.51
CA THR A 30 -32.80 11.36 -7.64
C THR A 30 -32.19 11.62 -6.26
N GLU A 31 -32.16 10.60 -5.41
CA GLU A 31 -31.22 10.62 -4.30
C GLU A 31 -29.81 10.54 -4.90
N PRO A 32 -28.92 11.49 -4.56
CA PRO A 32 -27.52 11.30 -4.86
C PRO A 32 -27.06 10.09 -4.03
N ALA A 33 -26.72 8.99 -4.72
CA ALA A 33 -25.98 7.92 -4.13
C ALA A 33 -24.63 8.52 -3.67
N ALA A 34 -24.62 9.05 -2.47
CA ALA A 34 -23.39 9.32 -1.74
C ALA A 34 -22.70 7.97 -1.67
N ALA A 35 -21.64 7.82 -2.46
CA ALA A 35 -20.71 6.71 -2.35
C ALA A 35 -20.22 6.71 -0.90
N ALA A 36 -20.87 5.91 -0.06
CA ALA A 36 -20.36 5.56 1.25
C ALA A 36 -19.07 4.79 0.98
N SER A 37 -17.95 5.52 1.02
CA SER A 37 -16.64 4.92 1.13
C SER A 37 -16.72 4.01 2.34
N ALA A 38 -16.86 2.71 2.11
CA ALA A 38 -16.92 1.72 3.16
C ALA A 38 -15.63 1.83 3.94
N ARG A 39 -15.69 2.37 5.17
CA ARG A 39 -14.54 2.46 6.06
C ARG A 39 -14.05 1.03 6.27
N ARG A 40 -12.83 0.75 5.84
CA ARG A 40 -12.19 -0.54 6.09
C ARG A 40 -12.22 -0.84 7.58
N SER A 41 -12.49 -2.07 7.95
CA SER A 41 -12.36 -2.52 9.33
C SER A 41 -10.88 -2.42 9.75
N HIS A 42 -10.64 -2.31 11.05
CA HIS A 42 -9.27 -2.27 11.58
C HIS A 42 -8.42 -3.47 11.10
N GLY A 43 -9.01 -4.68 11.06
CA GLY A 43 -8.34 -5.87 10.54
C GLY A 43 -7.98 -5.78 9.06
N GLU A 44 -8.87 -5.22 8.22
CA GLU A 44 -8.60 -5.01 6.80
C GLU A 44 -7.47 -3.99 6.57
N VAL A 45 -7.40 -2.95 7.40
CA VAL A 45 -6.29 -1.98 7.35
C VAL A 45 -4.96 -2.68 7.70
N LEU A 46 -4.92 -3.47 8.77
CA LEU A 46 -3.71 -4.21 9.17
C LEU A 46 -3.26 -5.21 8.10
N SER A 47 -4.20 -5.92 7.47
CA SER A 47 -3.89 -6.81 6.34
C SER A 47 -3.33 -6.03 5.16
N ALA A 48 -4.00 -4.94 4.76
CA ALA A 48 -3.57 -4.11 3.63
C ALA A 48 -2.14 -3.56 3.84
N ILE A 49 -1.81 -3.14 5.06
CA ILE A 49 -0.46 -2.69 5.42
C ILE A 49 0.53 -3.85 5.29
N SER A 50 0.27 -4.99 5.93
CA SER A 50 1.18 -6.13 5.92
C SER A 50 1.42 -6.65 4.50
N ASP A 51 0.36 -6.80 3.70
CA ASP A 51 0.43 -7.28 2.33
C ASP A 51 1.15 -6.28 1.42
N GLY A 52 0.90 -4.98 1.57
CA GLY A 52 1.59 -3.92 0.85
C GLY A 52 3.09 -3.88 1.14
N MET A 53 3.48 -4.00 2.40
CA MET A 53 4.89 -4.07 2.80
C MET A 53 5.60 -5.30 2.23
N VAL A 54 4.95 -6.47 2.30
CA VAL A 54 5.49 -7.72 1.72
C VAL A 54 5.63 -7.60 0.20
N ALA A 55 4.61 -7.07 -0.50
CA ALA A 55 4.64 -6.90 -1.94
C ALA A 55 5.77 -5.96 -2.37
N LEU A 56 5.93 -4.83 -1.67
CA LEU A 56 6.97 -3.85 -1.94
C LEU A 56 8.38 -4.45 -1.76
N LEU A 57 8.61 -5.15 -0.66
CA LEU A 57 9.91 -5.80 -0.43
C LEU A 57 10.17 -6.91 -1.44
N LYS A 58 9.15 -7.69 -1.81
CA LYS A 58 9.28 -8.72 -2.84
C LYS A 58 9.65 -8.13 -4.21
N GLU A 59 9.07 -6.99 -4.56
CA GLU A 59 9.34 -6.30 -5.83
C GLU A 59 10.82 -5.86 -5.91
N PHE A 60 11.36 -5.27 -4.85
CA PHE A 60 12.67 -4.63 -4.87
C PHE A 60 13.82 -5.53 -4.38
N TYR A 61 13.56 -6.46 -3.46
CA TYR A 61 14.56 -7.47 -3.02
C TYR A 61 14.50 -8.78 -3.81
N GLY A 62 13.44 -8.96 -4.65
CA GLY A 62 13.21 -10.21 -5.37
C GLY A 62 12.59 -11.33 -4.51
N HIS A 63 12.52 -11.16 -3.21
CA HIS A 63 11.82 -12.02 -2.26
C HIS A 63 11.29 -11.21 -1.08
N GLY A 64 10.15 -11.62 -0.55
CA GLY A 64 9.55 -10.97 0.63
C GLY A 64 10.01 -11.63 1.94
N PRO A 65 9.70 -11.00 3.07
CA PRO A 65 9.89 -11.60 4.38
C PRO A 65 9.01 -12.85 4.53
N THR A 66 9.44 -13.79 5.37
CA THR A 66 8.68 -15.02 5.67
C THR A 66 7.46 -14.76 6.53
N ARG A 67 7.49 -13.68 7.32
CA ARG A 67 6.39 -13.19 8.15
C ARG A 67 6.38 -11.67 8.19
N ALA A 68 5.18 -11.12 8.07
CA ALA A 68 4.90 -9.71 8.31
C ALA A 68 3.76 -9.59 9.33
N LYS A 69 3.88 -8.66 10.25
CA LYS A 69 2.81 -8.32 11.18
C LYS A 69 2.80 -6.82 11.41
N SER A 70 1.65 -6.20 11.21
CA SER A 70 1.43 -4.79 11.45
C SER A 70 0.58 -4.58 12.70
N TYR A 71 0.85 -3.47 13.36
CA TYR A 71 0.12 -2.96 14.50
C TYR A 71 -0.24 -1.53 14.20
N TYR A 72 -1.45 -1.13 14.55
CA TYR A 72 -1.95 0.23 14.33
C TYR A 72 -2.79 0.65 15.53
N ALA A 73 -2.35 1.68 16.21
CA ALA A 73 -3.04 2.26 17.36
C ALA A 73 -2.83 3.77 17.36
N ASP A 74 -3.91 4.52 17.44
CA ASP A 74 -3.95 5.98 17.44
C ASP A 74 -3.25 6.61 16.23
N ASP A 75 -2.05 7.13 16.40
CA ASP A 75 -1.20 7.74 15.37
C ASP A 75 0.05 6.90 15.06
N LEU A 76 0.16 5.70 15.64
CA LEU A 76 1.33 4.84 15.51
C LEU A 76 1.02 3.60 14.66
N VAL A 77 1.83 3.38 13.62
CA VAL A 77 1.86 2.13 12.86
C VAL A 77 3.24 1.50 13.00
N VAL A 78 3.26 0.21 13.34
CA VAL A 78 4.50 -0.57 13.45
C VAL A 78 4.38 -1.82 12.58
N CYS A 79 5.33 -2.03 11.67
CA CYS A 79 5.43 -3.23 10.85
C CYS A 79 6.66 -4.03 11.25
N VAL A 80 6.45 -5.25 11.74
CA VAL A 80 7.53 -6.19 12.07
C VAL A 80 7.61 -7.24 10.98
N LEU A 81 8.76 -7.30 10.33
CA LEU A 81 9.07 -8.18 9.20
C LEU A 81 10.17 -9.15 9.63
N ARG A 82 10.02 -10.43 9.30
CA ARG A 82 10.92 -11.48 9.73
C ARG A 82 11.38 -12.32 8.55
N GLY A 83 12.64 -12.79 8.60
CA GLY A 83 13.17 -13.71 7.59
C GLY A 83 13.23 -13.10 6.19
N GLY A 84 13.86 -11.95 6.08
CA GLY A 84 14.01 -11.21 4.83
C GLY A 84 15.42 -11.16 4.27
N PHE A 85 16.38 -11.93 4.80
CA PHE A 85 17.73 -11.96 4.22
C PHE A 85 17.75 -12.61 2.85
N SER A 86 18.30 -11.88 1.89
CA SER A 86 18.64 -12.43 0.58
C SER A 86 19.79 -13.43 0.70
N ARG A 87 19.98 -14.24 -0.33
CA ARG A 87 21.11 -15.15 -0.38
C ARG A 87 22.46 -14.42 -0.33
N VAL A 88 22.55 -13.24 -0.93
CA VAL A 88 23.73 -12.38 -0.89
C VAL A 88 24.00 -11.89 0.52
N GLU A 89 22.98 -11.37 1.20
CA GLU A 89 23.10 -10.91 2.59
C GLU A 89 23.50 -12.07 3.52
N GLN A 90 22.90 -13.26 3.37
CA GLN A 90 23.26 -14.42 4.16
C GLN A 90 24.73 -14.83 3.94
N THR A 91 25.21 -14.79 2.69
CA THR A 91 26.63 -15.07 2.37
C THR A 91 27.57 -14.06 3.04
N LEU A 92 27.18 -12.80 3.09
CA LEU A 92 27.95 -11.76 3.79
C LEU A 92 27.93 -11.97 5.30
N LEU A 93 26.80 -12.36 5.89
CA LEU A 93 26.68 -12.67 7.31
C LEU A 93 27.57 -13.87 7.68
N ASP A 94 27.53 -14.96 6.92
CA ASP A 94 28.34 -16.15 7.12
C ASP A 94 29.85 -15.82 7.00
N GLY A 95 30.20 -14.83 6.19
CA GLY A 95 31.56 -14.29 6.07
C GLY A 95 31.94 -13.23 7.11
N GLY A 96 31.13 -13.02 8.15
CA GLY A 96 31.40 -12.08 9.23
C GLY A 96 31.25 -10.59 8.81
N ARG A 97 30.51 -10.31 7.72
CA ARG A 97 30.27 -8.97 7.16
C ARG A 97 28.94 -8.36 7.58
N GLY A 98 28.45 -8.68 8.77
CA GLY A 98 27.19 -8.18 9.31
C GLY A 98 27.00 -6.66 9.22
N PRO A 99 28.01 -5.84 9.60
CA PRO A 99 27.89 -4.40 9.48
C PRO A 99 27.61 -3.91 8.04
N ALA A 100 28.16 -4.57 7.02
CA ALA A 100 27.91 -4.22 5.63
C ALA A 100 26.45 -4.52 5.22
N VAL A 101 25.87 -5.61 5.73
CA VAL A 101 24.45 -5.95 5.49
C VAL A 101 23.54 -4.91 6.12
N ILE A 102 23.81 -4.52 7.37
CA ILE A 102 23.01 -3.48 8.03
C ILE A 102 23.11 -2.16 7.30
N GLN A 103 24.30 -1.73 6.91
CA GLN A 103 24.49 -0.50 6.16
C GLN A 103 23.70 -0.52 4.83
N GLN A 104 23.80 -1.60 4.06
CA GLN A 104 23.05 -1.75 2.81
C GLN A 104 21.54 -1.65 3.04
N ARG A 105 21.01 -2.26 4.11
CA ARG A 105 19.58 -2.18 4.45
C ARG A 105 19.17 -0.77 4.82
N MET A 106 19.96 -0.06 5.59
CA MET A 106 19.69 1.35 5.95
C MET A 106 19.61 2.24 4.70
N GLU A 107 20.59 2.15 3.81
CA GLU A 107 20.59 2.88 2.54
C GLU A 107 19.37 2.57 1.68
N PHE A 108 19.00 1.28 1.60
CA PHE A 108 17.82 0.86 0.87
C PHE A 108 16.53 1.45 1.48
N GLN A 109 16.41 1.45 2.80
CA GLN A 109 15.24 1.99 3.49
C GLN A 109 15.10 3.50 3.30
N ASP A 110 16.20 4.23 3.27
CA ASP A 110 16.19 5.66 3.00
C ASP A 110 15.70 5.95 1.56
N VAL A 111 16.17 5.20 0.58
CA VAL A 111 15.71 5.32 -0.82
C VAL A 111 14.24 4.92 -0.97
N MET A 112 13.80 3.92 -0.22
CA MET A 112 12.44 3.36 -0.30
C MET A 112 11.41 4.09 0.57
N ARG A 113 11.82 5.05 1.41
CA ARG A 113 11.00 5.76 2.38
C ARG A 113 9.62 6.14 1.83
N HIS A 114 9.56 6.90 0.75
CA HIS A 114 8.28 7.36 0.18
C HIS A 114 7.37 6.23 -0.27
N ARG A 115 7.93 5.09 -0.68
CA ARG A 115 7.13 3.93 -1.08
C ARG A 115 6.53 3.23 0.13
N PHE A 116 7.28 3.12 1.23
CA PHE A 116 6.78 2.63 2.51
C PHE A 116 5.68 3.54 3.06
N GLU A 117 5.93 4.85 3.08
CA GLU A 117 4.94 5.86 3.51
C GLU A 117 3.64 5.75 2.69
N ASN A 118 3.73 5.62 1.36
CA ASN A 118 2.57 5.48 0.49
C ASN A 118 1.73 4.21 0.77
N VAL A 119 2.35 3.10 1.15
CA VAL A 119 1.63 1.89 1.59
C VAL A 119 0.75 2.20 2.81
N ILE A 120 1.33 2.89 3.79
CA ILE A 120 0.63 3.25 5.03
C ILE A 120 -0.49 4.26 4.75
N GLU A 121 -0.19 5.32 4.01
CA GLU A 121 -1.16 6.36 3.66
C GLU A 121 -2.35 5.81 2.86
N THR A 122 -2.08 4.92 1.89
CA THR A 122 -3.12 4.25 1.11
C THR A 122 -4.01 3.34 1.98
N ALA A 123 -3.42 2.65 2.95
CA ALA A 123 -4.15 1.74 3.82
C ALA A 123 -4.97 2.47 4.89
N THR A 124 -4.41 3.54 5.47
CA THR A 124 -5.00 4.25 6.62
C THR A 124 -5.84 5.47 6.21
N GLY A 125 -5.61 6.04 5.02
CA GLY A 125 -6.17 7.33 4.60
C GLY A 125 -5.57 8.52 5.36
N ARG A 126 -4.47 8.34 6.10
CA ARG A 126 -3.83 9.37 6.93
C ARG A 126 -2.41 9.63 6.44
N ARG A 127 -1.97 10.87 6.51
CA ARG A 127 -0.62 11.29 6.12
C ARG A 127 0.42 10.80 7.13
N VAL A 128 1.55 10.27 6.65
CA VAL A 128 2.73 9.95 7.47
C VAL A 128 3.53 11.22 7.70
N ILE A 129 3.84 11.52 8.96
CA ILE A 129 4.66 12.67 9.38
C ILE A 129 5.99 12.28 10.00
N GLY A 130 6.19 10.99 10.27
CA GLY A 130 7.45 10.45 10.80
C GLY A 130 7.67 9.01 10.35
N PHE A 131 8.92 8.68 10.04
CA PHE A 131 9.34 7.33 9.66
C PHE A 131 10.66 7.00 10.35
N MET A 132 10.72 5.82 10.94
CA MET A 132 11.92 5.25 11.52
C MET A 132 12.03 3.78 11.12
N SER A 133 13.22 3.35 10.80
CA SER A 133 13.52 1.98 10.44
C SER A 133 14.62 1.39 11.30
N GLY A 134 14.50 0.10 11.62
CA GLY A 134 15.48 -0.63 12.38
C GLY A 134 15.70 -2.04 11.85
N ASN A 135 16.94 -2.49 11.87
CA ASN A 135 17.35 -3.80 11.42
C ASN A 135 18.12 -4.56 12.52
N GLN A 136 17.81 -5.83 12.68
CA GLN A 136 18.50 -6.76 13.56
C GLN A 136 18.90 -8.01 12.77
N GLN A 137 20.10 -8.54 13.02
CA GLN A 137 20.62 -9.70 12.27
C GLN A 137 20.20 -11.03 12.90
N ASP A 138 20.21 -11.12 14.21
CA ASP A 138 19.86 -12.33 14.95
C ASP A 138 18.88 -12.03 16.09
N PRO A 139 17.65 -12.50 15.99
CA PRO A 139 17.03 -13.07 14.80
C PRO A 139 16.87 -12.05 13.66
N ASP A 140 16.75 -12.50 12.39
CA ASP A 140 16.49 -11.63 11.24
C ASP A 140 15.17 -10.87 11.41
N LEU A 141 15.29 -9.60 11.75
CA LEU A 141 14.17 -8.68 11.98
C LEU A 141 14.38 -7.35 11.28
N MET A 142 13.32 -6.86 10.69
CA MET A 142 13.18 -5.50 10.20
C MET A 142 11.94 -4.90 10.87
N CYS A 143 12.04 -3.68 11.37
CA CYS A 143 10.96 -2.98 12.04
C CYS A 143 10.81 -1.59 11.44
N GLU A 144 9.66 -1.33 10.83
CA GLU A 144 9.31 -0.04 10.27
C GLU A 144 8.26 0.62 11.15
N VAL A 145 8.53 1.85 11.58
CA VAL A 145 7.68 2.63 12.47
C VAL A 145 7.25 3.91 11.77
N PHE A 146 5.95 4.16 11.75
CA PHE A 146 5.35 5.34 11.13
C PHE A 146 4.52 6.10 12.14
N ILE A 147 4.67 7.42 12.14
CA ILE A 147 3.82 8.34 12.89
C ILE A 147 2.88 9.02 11.90
N LEU A 148 1.58 8.97 12.19
CA LEU A 148 0.54 9.56 11.36
C LEU A 148 0.16 10.94 11.86
N ALA A 149 -0.25 11.81 10.94
CA ALA A 149 -0.82 13.10 11.32
C ALA A 149 -2.07 12.90 12.19
N PRO A 150 -2.29 13.75 13.19
CA PRO A 150 -3.53 13.74 13.97
C PRO A 150 -4.78 13.82 13.09
N THR A 151 -5.86 13.18 13.50
CA THR A 151 -7.10 13.10 12.70
C THR A 151 -7.80 14.44 12.56
N ASP A 152 -7.62 15.31 13.53
CA ASP A 152 -8.17 16.67 13.60
C ASP A 152 -7.54 17.66 12.61
N LEU A 153 -6.37 17.33 12.05
CA LEU A 153 -5.73 18.14 10.99
C LEU A 153 -6.26 17.82 9.58
N LEU A 154 -7.14 16.84 9.42
CA LEU A 154 -7.75 16.50 8.13
C LEU A 154 -9.04 17.28 7.82
N ASP A 155 -9.62 17.94 8.81
CA ASP A 155 -10.86 18.74 8.71
C ASP A 155 -10.60 20.25 8.62
N GLY A 156 -9.67 20.67 7.80
CA GLY A 156 -9.54 22.08 7.39
C GLY A 156 -8.72 22.95 8.31
N ASP A 157 -7.52 23.25 7.87
CA ASP A 157 -7.07 24.64 7.87
C ASP A 157 -6.20 24.85 6.63
N GLU A 158 -6.82 25.39 5.59
CA GLU A 158 -6.13 26.32 4.71
C GLU A 158 -5.68 27.45 5.62
N LEU A 159 -4.45 27.35 6.10
CA LEU A 159 -3.79 28.48 6.78
C LEU A 159 -3.80 29.64 5.78
N SER A 160 -4.75 30.53 5.99
CA SER A 160 -4.83 31.82 5.34
C SER A 160 -3.46 32.47 5.36
N ALA A 161 -2.89 32.70 4.17
CA ALA A 161 -1.59 33.34 3.94
C ALA A 161 -1.62 34.86 4.25
N ASP A 162 -2.58 35.33 5.05
CA ASP A 162 -2.84 36.76 5.29
C ASP A 162 -2.34 37.29 6.65
N ALA A 163 -1.48 36.56 7.36
CA ALA A 163 -0.96 37.03 8.65
C ALA A 163 0.53 37.47 8.63
N LEU A 164 1.06 37.83 7.46
CA LEU A 164 2.39 38.45 7.36
C LEU A 164 2.28 39.78 6.59
N GLY A 165 1.52 40.70 7.15
CA GLY A 165 1.42 42.07 6.68
C GLY A 165 1.16 43.03 7.81
N ALA A 166 2.19 43.40 8.58
CA ALA A 166 2.34 44.66 9.27
C ALA A 166 3.78 44.75 9.82
#